data_0c5e27d285378ba015efc53015be4214
#
_entry.id   0c5e27d285378ba015efc53015be4214
#
_cell.length_a   1.000
_cell.length_b   1.000
_cell.length_c   1.000
_cell.angle_alpha   90.00
_cell.angle_beta   90.00
_cell.angle_gamma   90.00
#
_symmetry.space_group_name_H-M   'P 1'
#
loop_
_entity.id
_entity.type
_entity.pdbx_description
1 polymer ?
#
loop_
_entity_poly.entity_id
_entity_poly.type
_entity_poly.pdbx_seq_one_letter_code
_entity_poly.pdbx_strand_id
1 'polypeptide(L)'
;MTIPCRVLMIYPKFVRNSFWNYAEACELVGAKYPTAPLGLITVAAMLPKHWDIRLVNRNTEALTDADLDWADLVMIGGMLNQQPDAIYLIDLAHLRGKPVCVGGPDVSSSPHLYADADFQVIGEAEQVIEQFIAAWESGERKGVFIAEKFTIDVTLSPMPRYDLLNFDHYLYIGLQYSRGCPFTCEFCDIIELYGRVPRTKTNDQILAELQALHDHGYRGHVDFVDDNFIGNKKNLRTLMPRLKAWLEEHDYPFEFSTEASINIADDSELLQAMKDANFFAIFVGIESPDPETLVQMKKKQNTRRNIAECIHKIYGYGMFVTAGFIVGFDSEKASIGQAMADLIEEASIPVSIVGLLYALPGTQLTRRLAAEGRLHQGHDLMNVEQTGDQCTLGCNFDTKRPLRDILADYKAVLGHVYSPAAYAGRLSRLAAMLDRSDRRRDLPDGDVRKRLGGIDSVHKIMRALPKVREPFWKTFVEVAETNPGALRYIVMLMALYMHLGPFSERVIGEIDRRIAELDHVPPLRATAVSQVLPPATV
;
A
#
# COMPACT_ATOMS: atom_id res chain seq x y z
N MET A 1 -20.52 -21.20 -30.94
CA MET A 1 -19.89 -22.19 -30.03
C MET A 1 -18.98 -21.42 -29.11
N THR A 2 -19.15 -21.59 -27.81
CA THR A 2 -18.27 -20.97 -26.81
C THR A 2 -16.88 -21.62 -26.92
N ILE A 3 -15.83 -20.80 -27.08
CA ILE A 3 -14.45 -21.28 -27.20
C ILE A 3 -13.91 -21.44 -25.77
N PRO A 4 -13.52 -22.65 -25.33
CA PRO A 4 -12.85 -22.82 -24.06
C PRO A 4 -11.48 -22.13 -24.08
N CYS A 5 -11.10 -21.50 -22.99
CA CYS A 5 -9.81 -20.83 -22.85
C CYS A 5 -9.19 -21.15 -21.48
N ARG A 6 -7.93 -21.53 -21.45
CA ARG A 6 -7.16 -21.72 -20.23
C ARG A 6 -6.39 -20.45 -19.92
N VAL A 7 -6.82 -19.75 -18.88
CA VAL A 7 -6.26 -18.46 -18.49
C VAL A 7 -5.32 -18.63 -17.30
N LEU A 8 -4.07 -18.27 -17.49
CA LEU A 8 -3.10 -18.17 -16.42
C LEU A 8 -3.02 -16.72 -15.94
N MET A 9 -3.57 -16.45 -14.78
CA MET A 9 -3.46 -15.14 -14.13
C MET A 9 -2.21 -15.09 -13.27
N ILE A 10 -1.36 -14.10 -13.50
CA ILE A 10 -0.08 -13.98 -12.76
C ILE A 10 -0.08 -12.66 -11.98
N TYR A 11 0.11 -12.77 -10.67
CA TYR A 11 0.42 -11.63 -9.82
C TYR A 11 1.94 -11.49 -9.73
N PRO A 12 2.53 -10.41 -10.30
CA PRO A 12 3.98 -10.26 -10.39
C PRO A 12 4.64 -10.13 -9.03
N LYS A 13 5.95 -10.38 -8.99
CA LYS A 13 6.75 -10.17 -7.79
C LYS A 13 6.75 -8.71 -7.40
N PHE A 14 6.52 -8.48 -6.13
CA PHE A 14 6.72 -7.17 -5.52
C PHE A 14 8.20 -6.93 -5.25
N VAL A 15 8.65 -5.69 -5.36
CA VAL A 15 10.03 -5.32 -5.03
C VAL A 15 10.35 -5.74 -3.59
N ARG A 16 11.47 -6.44 -3.42
CA ARG A 16 11.82 -7.04 -2.12
C ARG A 16 12.10 -5.98 -1.04
N ASN A 17 12.75 -4.89 -1.41
CA ASN A 17 13.08 -3.81 -0.50
C ASN A 17 11.96 -2.76 -0.50
N SER A 18 10.92 -3.01 0.27
CA SER A 18 9.76 -2.14 0.42
C SER A 18 9.24 -2.21 1.85
N PHE A 19 8.69 -1.11 2.35
CA PHE A 19 7.98 -1.07 3.63
C PHE A 19 6.79 -2.07 3.68
N TRP A 20 6.19 -2.40 2.54
CA TRP A 20 4.97 -3.18 2.42
C TRP A 20 5.19 -4.69 2.34
N ASN A 21 6.43 -5.14 2.25
CA ASN A 21 6.71 -6.56 2.01
C ASN A 21 6.46 -7.45 3.24
N TYR A 22 6.78 -6.99 4.45
CA TYR A 22 6.61 -7.70 5.73
C TYR A 22 7.05 -9.18 5.73
N ALA A 23 8.00 -9.57 4.87
CA ALA A 23 8.38 -10.97 4.66
C ALA A 23 8.73 -11.70 5.96
N GLU A 24 9.54 -11.08 6.82
CA GLU A 24 9.98 -11.68 8.08
C GLU A 24 8.82 -11.80 9.10
N ALA A 25 7.86 -10.88 9.05
CA ALA A 25 6.64 -10.97 9.87
C ALA A 25 5.70 -12.07 9.35
N CYS A 26 5.60 -12.24 8.02
CA CYS A 26 4.86 -13.33 7.40
C CYS A 26 5.44 -14.68 7.82
N GLU A 27 6.77 -14.85 7.73
CA GLU A 27 7.47 -16.07 8.09
C GLU A 27 7.23 -16.47 9.55
N LEU A 28 7.19 -15.50 10.47
CA LEU A 28 6.96 -15.74 11.89
C LEU A 28 5.63 -16.47 12.16
N VAL A 29 4.60 -16.21 11.35
CA VAL A 29 3.27 -16.81 11.47
C VAL A 29 3.01 -17.91 10.43
N GLY A 30 4.00 -18.24 9.60
CA GLY A 30 3.90 -19.25 8.55
C GLY A 30 3.07 -18.79 7.35
N ALA A 31 2.82 -17.49 7.20
CA ALA A 31 2.33 -16.90 5.96
C ALA A 31 3.51 -16.68 4.98
N LYS A 32 3.21 -16.35 3.73
CA LYS A 32 4.23 -16.12 2.70
C LYS A 32 4.25 -14.67 2.21
N TYR A 33 3.10 -13.99 2.24
CA TYR A 33 2.94 -12.64 1.74
C TYR A 33 1.84 -11.89 2.51
N PRO A 34 1.88 -10.56 2.59
CA PRO A 34 0.90 -9.81 3.38
C PRO A 34 -0.54 -9.98 2.91
N THR A 35 -0.84 -9.77 1.63
CA THR A 35 -2.21 -9.69 1.13
C THR A 35 -2.43 -10.44 -0.18
N ALA A 36 -3.66 -10.91 -0.39
CA ALA A 36 -4.07 -11.56 -1.64
C ALA A 36 -4.27 -10.55 -2.78
N PRO A 37 -4.15 -10.97 -4.06
CA PRO A 37 -4.28 -10.13 -5.24
C PRO A 37 -5.75 -9.81 -5.57
N LEU A 38 -6.43 -8.99 -4.77
CA LEU A 38 -7.86 -8.70 -4.87
C LEU A 38 -8.29 -8.29 -6.29
N GLY A 39 -7.53 -7.41 -6.95
CA GLY A 39 -7.84 -6.96 -8.31
C GLY A 39 -7.89 -8.10 -9.32
N LEU A 40 -6.91 -9.02 -9.28
CA LEU A 40 -6.89 -10.16 -10.21
C LEU A 40 -8.03 -11.13 -9.98
N ILE A 41 -8.35 -11.47 -8.72
CA ILE A 41 -9.47 -12.38 -8.43
C ILE A 41 -10.84 -11.73 -8.69
N THR A 42 -10.92 -10.40 -8.68
CA THR A 42 -12.12 -9.67 -9.12
C THR A 42 -12.26 -9.75 -10.64
N VAL A 43 -11.19 -9.52 -11.39
CA VAL A 43 -11.18 -9.68 -12.86
C VAL A 43 -11.49 -11.13 -13.25
N ALA A 44 -10.95 -12.12 -12.52
CA ALA A 44 -11.28 -13.53 -12.74
C ALA A 44 -12.79 -13.82 -12.66
N ALA A 45 -13.50 -13.10 -11.78
CA ALA A 45 -14.96 -13.24 -11.65
C ALA A 45 -15.75 -12.63 -12.82
N MET A 46 -15.12 -11.76 -13.62
CA MET A 46 -15.74 -11.15 -14.81
C MET A 46 -15.55 -12.00 -16.06
N LEU A 47 -14.62 -12.98 -16.05
CA LEU A 47 -14.34 -13.83 -17.19
C LEU A 47 -15.46 -14.87 -17.39
N PRO A 48 -15.64 -15.40 -18.63
CA PRO A 48 -16.66 -16.40 -18.91
C PRO A 48 -16.52 -17.65 -18.03
N LYS A 49 -17.63 -18.14 -17.49
CA LYS A 49 -17.62 -19.30 -16.56
C LYS A 49 -17.07 -20.60 -17.19
N HIS A 50 -17.02 -20.67 -18.52
CA HIS A 50 -16.48 -21.84 -19.26
C HIS A 50 -14.97 -21.73 -19.51
N TRP A 51 -14.34 -20.61 -19.12
CA TRP A 51 -12.89 -20.49 -19.14
C TRP A 51 -12.30 -21.14 -17.89
N ASP A 52 -11.23 -21.92 -18.06
CA ASP A 52 -10.50 -22.51 -16.95
C ASP A 52 -9.42 -21.53 -16.46
N ILE A 53 -9.47 -21.15 -15.18
CA ILE A 53 -8.63 -20.09 -14.62
C ILE A 53 -7.70 -20.68 -13.57
N ARG A 54 -6.40 -20.39 -13.70
CA ARG A 54 -5.39 -20.61 -12.67
C ARG A 54 -4.78 -19.29 -12.25
N LEU A 55 -4.55 -19.13 -10.96
CA LEU A 55 -3.86 -17.99 -10.37
C LEU A 55 -2.50 -18.43 -9.83
N VAL A 56 -1.44 -17.74 -10.26
CA VAL A 56 -0.10 -17.87 -9.70
C VAL A 56 0.31 -16.53 -9.09
N ASN A 57 0.44 -16.48 -7.77
CA ASN A 57 1.03 -15.35 -7.08
C ASN A 57 2.52 -15.59 -6.87
N ARG A 58 3.36 -14.93 -7.66
CA ARG A 58 4.83 -15.08 -7.62
C ARG A 58 5.48 -14.66 -6.30
N ASN A 59 4.74 -14.04 -5.41
CA ASN A 59 5.20 -13.71 -4.06
C ASN A 59 5.00 -14.89 -3.09
N THR A 60 4.14 -15.86 -3.44
CA THR A 60 3.82 -17.01 -2.58
C THR A 60 4.26 -18.35 -3.17
N GLU A 61 4.43 -18.41 -4.49
CA GLU A 61 4.78 -19.64 -5.20
C GLU A 61 5.60 -19.36 -6.47
N ALA A 62 6.27 -20.39 -6.96
CA ALA A 62 7.06 -20.30 -8.19
C ALA A 62 6.14 -20.48 -9.41
N LEU A 63 6.30 -19.61 -10.41
CA LEU A 63 5.77 -19.85 -11.75
C LEU A 63 6.61 -20.93 -12.43
N THR A 64 5.96 -21.96 -12.95
CA THR A 64 6.62 -23.09 -13.62
C THR A 64 6.42 -23.06 -15.13
N ASP A 65 7.30 -23.76 -15.86
CA ASP A 65 7.14 -23.96 -17.32
C ASP A 65 5.82 -24.67 -17.64
N ALA A 66 5.39 -25.60 -16.79
CA ALA A 66 4.14 -26.33 -16.96
C ALA A 66 2.91 -25.42 -16.84
N ASP A 67 2.97 -24.34 -16.04
CA ASP A 67 1.88 -23.36 -15.94
C ASP A 67 1.76 -22.56 -17.25
N LEU A 68 2.90 -22.11 -17.79
CA LEU A 68 2.92 -21.41 -19.07
C LEU A 68 2.48 -22.31 -20.23
N ASP A 69 2.97 -23.56 -20.28
CA ASP A 69 2.63 -24.50 -21.33
C ASP A 69 1.12 -24.84 -21.32
N TRP A 70 0.51 -24.90 -20.12
CA TRP A 70 -0.90 -25.15 -19.95
C TRP A 70 -1.79 -24.00 -20.49
N ALA A 71 -1.35 -22.74 -20.39
CA ALA A 71 -2.15 -21.58 -20.71
C ALA A 71 -2.40 -21.41 -22.22
N ASP A 72 -3.59 -20.92 -22.56
CA ASP A 72 -3.91 -20.38 -23.89
C ASP A 72 -3.75 -18.86 -23.90
N LEU A 73 -3.92 -18.22 -22.73
CA LEU A 73 -3.81 -16.78 -22.51
C LEU A 73 -3.17 -16.53 -21.13
N VAL A 74 -2.23 -15.60 -21.07
CA VAL A 74 -1.63 -15.10 -19.83
C VAL A 74 -2.23 -13.73 -19.49
N MET A 75 -2.72 -13.54 -18.26
CA MET A 75 -3.20 -12.25 -17.77
C MET A 75 -2.33 -11.76 -16.62
N ILE A 76 -1.85 -10.52 -16.70
CA ILE A 76 -0.95 -9.93 -15.71
C ILE A 76 -1.56 -8.64 -15.18
N GLY A 77 -1.59 -8.47 -13.86
CA GLY A 77 -2.04 -7.23 -13.22
C GLY A 77 -1.18 -6.90 -12.03
N GLY A 78 -0.79 -5.62 -11.89
CA GLY A 78 0.07 -5.18 -10.82
C GLY A 78 0.10 -3.68 -10.61
N MET A 79 0.82 -3.27 -9.59
CA MET A 79 1.11 -1.88 -9.22
C MET A 79 2.53 -1.51 -9.66
N LEU A 80 2.89 -0.23 -9.56
CA LEU A 80 4.21 0.31 -9.92
C LEU A 80 5.38 -0.53 -9.35
N ASN A 81 5.28 -0.98 -8.10
CA ASN A 81 6.31 -1.81 -7.46
C ASN A 81 6.46 -3.22 -8.04
N GLN A 82 5.58 -3.61 -8.93
CA GLN A 82 5.60 -4.90 -9.63
C GLN A 82 5.96 -4.75 -11.12
N GLN A 83 6.11 -3.51 -11.59
CA GLN A 83 6.38 -3.18 -12.99
C GLN A 83 7.55 -3.96 -13.60
N PRO A 84 8.75 -4.04 -12.97
CA PRO A 84 9.86 -4.77 -13.55
C PRO A 84 9.57 -6.25 -13.80
N ASP A 85 8.88 -6.89 -12.86
CA ASP A 85 8.50 -8.31 -12.99
C ASP A 85 7.35 -8.49 -13.99
N ALA A 86 6.42 -7.54 -14.08
CA ALA A 86 5.34 -7.57 -15.05
C ALA A 86 5.86 -7.47 -16.50
N ILE A 87 6.81 -6.57 -16.76
CA ILE A 87 7.48 -6.44 -18.07
C ILE A 87 8.24 -7.73 -18.41
N TYR A 88 9.04 -8.25 -17.47
CA TYR A 88 9.72 -9.53 -17.63
C TYR A 88 8.76 -10.68 -17.98
N LEU A 89 7.58 -10.71 -17.37
CA LEU A 89 6.58 -11.76 -17.62
C LEU A 89 5.96 -11.69 -19.02
N ILE A 90 5.84 -10.51 -19.60
CA ILE A 90 5.40 -10.35 -21.00
C ILE A 90 6.40 -11.05 -21.92
N ASP A 91 7.69 -10.72 -21.78
CA ASP A 91 8.76 -11.35 -22.59
C ASP A 91 8.79 -12.87 -22.40
N LEU A 92 8.69 -13.33 -21.15
CA LEU A 92 8.71 -14.76 -20.83
C LEU A 92 7.53 -15.51 -21.46
N ALA A 93 6.32 -14.94 -21.43
CA ALA A 93 5.15 -15.54 -22.06
C ALA A 93 5.29 -15.59 -23.59
N HIS A 94 5.78 -14.52 -24.21
CA HIS A 94 6.03 -14.46 -25.64
C HIS A 94 7.09 -15.47 -26.10
N LEU A 95 8.15 -15.68 -25.32
CA LEU A 95 9.14 -16.74 -25.58
C LEU A 95 8.52 -18.15 -25.59
N ARG A 96 7.38 -18.33 -24.92
CA ARG A 96 6.59 -19.56 -24.92
C ARG A 96 5.42 -19.55 -25.92
N GLY A 97 5.36 -18.51 -26.78
CA GLY A 97 4.29 -18.35 -27.78
C GLY A 97 2.92 -18.11 -27.17
N LYS A 98 2.85 -17.53 -25.97
CA LYS A 98 1.58 -17.25 -25.27
C LYS A 98 1.21 -15.78 -25.41
N PRO A 99 -0.01 -15.46 -25.87
CA PRO A 99 -0.52 -14.10 -25.87
C PRO A 99 -0.73 -13.59 -24.45
N VAL A 100 -0.49 -12.27 -24.27
CA VAL A 100 -0.52 -11.61 -22.97
C VAL A 100 -1.54 -10.48 -22.95
N CYS A 101 -2.40 -10.48 -21.91
CA CYS A 101 -3.27 -9.37 -21.57
C CYS A 101 -2.77 -8.72 -20.27
N VAL A 102 -2.59 -7.40 -20.27
CA VAL A 102 -2.16 -6.65 -19.10
C VAL A 102 -3.22 -5.66 -18.65
N GLY A 103 -3.26 -5.39 -17.32
CA GLY A 103 -4.18 -4.42 -16.73
C GLY A 103 -3.73 -4.00 -15.33
N GLY A 104 -4.56 -3.21 -14.67
CA GLY A 104 -4.30 -2.72 -13.31
C GLY A 104 -3.77 -1.29 -13.24
N PRO A 105 -3.45 -0.81 -12.03
CA PRO A 105 -3.13 0.61 -11.79
C PRO A 105 -1.90 1.09 -12.56
N ASP A 106 -0.82 0.31 -12.62
CA ASP A 106 0.40 0.73 -13.30
C ASP A 106 0.22 0.79 -14.82
N VAL A 107 -0.42 -0.24 -15.41
CA VAL A 107 -0.79 -0.23 -16.84
C VAL A 107 -1.69 0.97 -17.18
N SER A 108 -2.62 1.32 -16.27
CA SER A 108 -3.53 2.46 -16.47
C SER A 108 -2.82 3.81 -16.35
N SER A 109 -1.73 3.89 -15.58
CA SER A 109 -0.93 5.11 -15.39
C SER A 109 0.14 5.29 -16.48
N SER A 110 0.75 4.19 -16.96
CA SER A 110 1.87 4.18 -17.91
C SER A 110 1.68 3.12 -19.01
N PRO A 111 0.60 3.18 -19.81
CA PRO A 111 0.27 2.13 -20.79
C PRO A 111 1.34 1.94 -21.86
N HIS A 112 2.13 2.97 -22.17
CA HIS A 112 3.20 2.92 -23.17
C HIS A 112 4.35 1.99 -22.76
N LEU A 113 4.58 1.75 -21.46
CA LEU A 113 5.58 0.80 -20.97
C LEU A 113 5.19 -0.66 -21.20
N TYR A 114 3.93 -0.91 -21.51
CA TYR A 114 3.34 -2.21 -21.74
C TYR A 114 2.93 -2.42 -23.21
N ALA A 115 3.50 -1.62 -24.14
CA ALA A 115 3.15 -1.67 -25.57
C ALA A 115 3.45 -3.01 -26.25
N ASP A 116 4.34 -3.81 -25.67
CA ASP A 116 4.68 -5.15 -26.17
C ASP A 116 3.62 -6.19 -25.83
N ALA A 117 2.74 -5.95 -24.85
CA ALA A 117 1.62 -6.86 -24.55
C ALA A 117 0.62 -6.91 -25.72
N ASP A 118 0.01 -8.08 -25.95
CA ASP A 118 -0.96 -8.27 -27.02
C ASP A 118 -2.27 -7.53 -26.74
N PHE A 119 -2.70 -7.53 -25.47
CA PHE A 119 -3.90 -6.83 -25.04
C PHE A 119 -3.62 -5.94 -23.83
N GLN A 120 -4.20 -4.74 -23.83
CA GLN A 120 -4.19 -3.84 -22.68
C GLN A 120 -5.61 -3.51 -22.26
N VAL A 121 -5.91 -3.69 -20.96
CA VAL A 121 -7.14 -3.24 -20.30
C VAL A 121 -6.77 -2.06 -19.41
N ILE A 122 -7.13 -0.86 -19.85
CA ILE A 122 -6.74 0.41 -19.22
C ILE A 122 -7.93 0.99 -18.47
N GLY A 123 -7.74 1.30 -17.18
CA GLY A 123 -8.78 1.79 -16.29
C GLY A 123 -9.56 0.69 -15.58
N GLU A 124 -10.82 0.96 -15.25
CA GLU A 124 -11.67 0.04 -14.46
C GLU A 124 -12.23 -1.06 -15.38
N ALA A 125 -11.85 -2.29 -15.11
CA ALA A 125 -12.11 -3.43 -15.99
C ALA A 125 -13.60 -3.71 -16.22
N GLU A 126 -14.44 -3.43 -15.23
CA GLU A 126 -15.90 -3.66 -15.29
C GLU A 126 -16.56 -3.04 -16.52
N GLN A 127 -15.99 -1.95 -17.06
CA GLN A 127 -16.56 -1.25 -18.21
C GLN A 127 -16.17 -1.85 -19.57
N VAL A 128 -15.00 -2.47 -19.65
CA VAL A 128 -14.39 -2.85 -20.95
C VAL A 128 -14.02 -4.31 -21.07
N ILE A 129 -14.12 -5.09 -20.01
CA ILE A 129 -13.70 -6.50 -20.01
C ILE A 129 -14.52 -7.35 -21.01
N GLU A 130 -15.81 -7.04 -21.21
CA GLU A 130 -16.65 -7.72 -22.18
C GLU A 130 -16.18 -7.47 -23.63
N GLN A 131 -15.65 -6.28 -23.92
CA GLN A 131 -15.08 -5.95 -25.24
C GLN A 131 -13.82 -6.77 -25.48
N PHE A 132 -12.94 -6.91 -24.47
CA PHE A 132 -11.79 -7.78 -24.54
C PHE A 132 -12.18 -9.25 -24.78
N ILE A 133 -13.16 -9.76 -24.03
CA ILE A 133 -13.66 -11.15 -24.19
C ILE A 133 -14.18 -11.36 -25.61
N ALA A 134 -14.98 -10.44 -26.13
CA ALA A 134 -15.52 -10.51 -27.49
C ALA A 134 -14.41 -10.51 -28.56
N ALA A 135 -13.39 -9.67 -28.40
CA ALA A 135 -12.24 -9.64 -29.30
C ALA A 135 -11.44 -10.96 -29.25
N TRP A 136 -11.18 -11.50 -28.07
CA TRP A 136 -10.52 -12.78 -27.92
C TRP A 136 -11.32 -13.93 -28.55
N GLU A 137 -12.63 -14.02 -28.31
CA GLU A 137 -13.52 -15.07 -28.84
C GLU A 137 -13.72 -14.95 -30.37
N SER A 138 -13.62 -13.72 -30.93
CA SER A 138 -13.66 -13.51 -32.40
C SER A 138 -12.36 -13.92 -33.09
N GLY A 139 -11.31 -14.22 -32.32
CA GLY A 139 -10.00 -14.62 -32.85
C GLY A 139 -9.02 -13.46 -33.02
N GLU A 140 -9.36 -12.26 -32.54
CA GLU A 140 -8.37 -11.18 -32.46
C GLU A 140 -7.24 -11.54 -31.51
N ARG A 141 -6.04 -11.06 -31.81
CA ARG A 141 -4.85 -11.36 -31.00
C ARG A 141 -4.09 -10.12 -30.56
N LYS A 142 -4.64 -8.93 -30.79
CA LYS A 142 -4.15 -7.64 -30.27
C LYS A 142 -5.33 -6.69 -30.05
N GLY A 143 -5.21 -5.84 -29.02
CA GLY A 143 -6.21 -4.82 -28.76
C GLY A 143 -5.91 -3.97 -27.52
N VAL A 144 -6.45 -2.75 -27.52
CA VAL A 144 -6.37 -1.84 -26.37
C VAL A 144 -7.78 -1.42 -26.01
N PHE A 145 -8.20 -1.71 -24.80
CA PHE A 145 -9.54 -1.44 -24.28
C PHE A 145 -9.43 -0.41 -23.16
N ILE A 146 -9.97 0.79 -23.39
CA ILE A 146 -9.84 1.94 -22.49
C ILE A 146 -11.18 2.26 -21.88
N ALA A 147 -11.29 2.12 -20.55
CA ALA A 147 -12.46 2.52 -19.80
C ALA A 147 -12.60 4.05 -19.75
N GLU A 148 -13.82 4.53 -19.82
CA GLU A 148 -14.10 5.94 -19.55
C GLU A 148 -13.86 6.23 -18.07
N LYS A 149 -12.99 7.20 -17.78
CA LYS A 149 -12.57 7.50 -16.41
C LYS A 149 -13.74 7.97 -15.54
N PHE A 150 -13.81 7.43 -14.33
CA PHE A 150 -14.69 7.88 -13.23
C PHE A 150 -16.19 7.63 -13.42
N THR A 151 -16.59 6.91 -14.46
CA THR A 151 -18.02 6.69 -14.80
C THR A 151 -18.57 5.35 -14.35
N ILE A 152 -17.69 4.39 -14.00
CA ILE A 152 -18.15 3.06 -13.62
C ILE A 152 -19.03 3.07 -12.36
N ASP A 153 -20.12 2.32 -12.41
CA ASP A 153 -20.89 1.96 -11.22
C ASP A 153 -20.22 0.77 -10.53
N VAL A 154 -19.59 1.02 -9.38
CA VAL A 154 -18.88 -0.03 -8.62
C VAL A 154 -19.80 -1.11 -8.05
N THR A 155 -21.12 -0.90 -8.09
CA THR A 155 -22.08 -1.96 -7.74
C THR A 155 -22.16 -3.06 -8.81
N LEU A 156 -21.56 -2.83 -9.99
CA LEU A 156 -21.40 -3.86 -11.03
C LEU A 156 -20.20 -4.78 -10.77
N SER A 157 -19.30 -4.44 -9.85
CA SER A 157 -18.18 -5.31 -9.49
C SER A 157 -18.70 -6.65 -8.94
N PRO A 158 -18.26 -7.79 -9.50
CA PRO A 158 -18.71 -9.09 -9.05
C PRO A 158 -18.06 -9.49 -7.73
N MET A 159 -18.58 -10.56 -7.12
CA MET A 159 -17.94 -11.27 -6.02
C MET A 159 -16.57 -11.76 -6.46
N PRO A 160 -15.46 -11.41 -5.78
CA PRO A 160 -14.13 -11.91 -6.12
C PRO A 160 -14.05 -13.44 -6.04
N ARG A 161 -13.22 -14.06 -6.89
CA ARG A 161 -12.97 -15.51 -6.93
C ARG A 161 -12.07 -15.94 -5.76
N TYR A 162 -12.59 -15.88 -4.53
CA TYR A 162 -11.90 -16.30 -3.31
C TYR A 162 -11.49 -17.79 -3.34
N ASP A 163 -12.19 -18.60 -4.13
CA ASP A 163 -11.90 -20.01 -4.37
C ASP A 163 -10.53 -20.25 -5.07
N LEU A 164 -9.94 -19.22 -5.70
CA LEU A 164 -8.60 -19.29 -6.27
C LEU A 164 -7.47 -19.06 -5.26
N LEU A 165 -7.80 -18.71 -4.01
CA LEU A 165 -6.82 -18.37 -2.99
C LEU A 165 -6.52 -19.54 -2.05
N ASN A 166 -5.23 -19.66 -1.67
CA ASN A 166 -4.85 -20.37 -0.47
C ASN A 166 -4.68 -19.35 0.66
N PHE A 167 -5.67 -19.26 1.56
CA PHE A 167 -5.69 -18.26 2.63
C PHE A 167 -4.51 -18.35 3.59
N ASP A 168 -3.93 -19.54 3.80
CA ASP A 168 -2.75 -19.72 4.66
C ASP A 168 -1.49 -18.99 4.15
N HIS A 169 -1.50 -18.58 2.89
CA HIS A 169 -0.40 -17.82 2.31
C HIS A 169 -0.38 -16.35 2.76
N TYR A 170 -1.46 -15.81 3.34
CA TYR A 170 -1.62 -14.38 3.55
C TYR A 170 -1.82 -13.99 5.02
N LEU A 171 -1.30 -12.82 5.40
CA LEU A 171 -1.56 -12.24 6.73
C LEU A 171 -2.99 -11.72 6.85
N TYR A 172 -3.52 -11.17 5.76
CA TYR A 172 -4.87 -10.63 5.69
C TYR A 172 -5.43 -10.74 4.27
N ILE A 173 -6.75 -10.60 4.18
CA ILE A 173 -7.46 -10.56 2.91
C ILE A 173 -8.04 -9.18 2.69
N GLY A 174 -7.82 -8.62 1.50
CA GLY A 174 -8.39 -7.34 1.11
C GLY A 174 -9.87 -7.46 0.72
N LEU A 175 -10.65 -6.44 1.09
CA LEU A 175 -12.02 -6.21 0.64
C LEU A 175 -12.15 -4.74 0.25
N GLN A 176 -12.77 -4.42 -0.87
CA GLN A 176 -12.94 -3.05 -1.32
C GLN A 176 -14.40 -2.61 -1.21
N TYR A 177 -14.66 -1.57 -0.40
CA TYR A 177 -15.98 -0.96 -0.26
C TYR A 177 -16.17 0.19 -1.24
N SER A 178 -15.16 1.06 -1.40
CA SER A 178 -15.25 2.24 -2.26
C SER A 178 -14.02 2.46 -3.13
N ARG A 179 -14.17 3.23 -4.19
CA ARG A 179 -13.11 3.75 -5.06
C ARG A 179 -13.24 5.25 -5.20
N GLY A 180 -12.09 5.94 -5.16
CA GLY A 180 -12.00 7.39 -5.29
C GLY A 180 -11.89 8.11 -3.95
N CYS A 181 -11.32 9.34 -4.00
CA CYS A 181 -11.04 10.14 -2.82
C CYS A 181 -11.47 11.60 -3.05
N PRO A 182 -12.21 12.25 -2.11
CA PRO A 182 -12.74 13.60 -2.33
C PRO A 182 -11.66 14.69 -2.28
N PHE A 183 -10.46 14.38 -1.83
CA PHE A 183 -9.35 15.32 -1.68
C PHE A 183 -8.58 15.54 -2.99
N THR A 184 -7.65 16.49 -3.00
CA THR A 184 -6.94 16.94 -4.21
C THR A 184 -5.43 16.99 -4.00
N CYS A 185 -4.89 16.07 -3.19
CA CYS A 185 -3.45 16.01 -2.91
C CYS A 185 -2.65 15.94 -4.21
N GLU A 186 -1.68 16.84 -4.38
CA GLU A 186 -0.98 17.05 -5.65
C GLU A 186 -0.17 15.82 -6.09
N PHE A 187 0.36 15.07 -5.14
CA PHE A 187 1.24 13.91 -5.36
C PHE A 187 0.48 12.59 -5.58
N CYS A 188 -0.83 12.55 -5.30
CA CYS A 188 -1.62 11.33 -5.25
C CYS A 188 -2.19 10.98 -6.63
N ASP A 189 -2.03 9.74 -7.04
CA ASP A 189 -2.53 9.17 -8.30
C ASP A 189 -3.99 8.68 -8.22
N ILE A 190 -4.51 8.44 -7.04
CA ILE A 190 -5.87 7.91 -6.81
C ILE A 190 -6.94 8.74 -7.54
N ILE A 191 -6.84 10.06 -7.46
CA ILE A 191 -7.81 10.95 -8.10
C ILE A 191 -7.70 10.96 -9.64
N GLU A 192 -6.57 10.53 -10.17
CA GLU A 192 -6.34 10.37 -11.61
C GLU A 192 -6.78 8.98 -12.10
N LEU A 193 -6.75 7.97 -11.23
CA LEU A 193 -7.18 6.60 -11.52
C LEU A 193 -8.69 6.42 -11.28
N TYR A 194 -9.19 6.84 -10.12
CA TYR A 194 -10.56 6.51 -9.65
C TYR A 194 -11.45 7.74 -9.45
N GLY A 195 -10.90 8.96 -9.59
CA GLY A 195 -11.65 10.21 -9.48
C GLY A 195 -11.88 10.70 -8.05
N ARG A 196 -12.64 11.81 -7.97
CA ARG A 196 -12.84 12.57 -6.73
C ARG A 196 -14.19 12.33 -6.07
N VAL A 197 -15.03 11.51 -6.66
CA VAL A 197 -16.33 11.14 -6.08
C VAL A 197 -16.25 9.71 -5.60
N PRO A 198 -16.19 9.47 -4.27
CA PRO A 198 -16.15 8.11 -3.75
C PRO A 198 -17.41 7.34 -4.12
N ARG A 199 -17.25 6.31 -4.95
CA ARG A 199 -18.29 5.39 -5.41
C ARG A 199 -18.25 4.15 -4.53
N THR A 200 -19.38 3.74 -3.95
CA THR A 200 -19.44 2.64 -2.98
C THR A 200 -20.20 1.45 -3.52
N LYS A 201 -19.76 0.25 -3.18
CA LYS A 201 -20.60 -0.95 -3.27
C LYS A 201 -21.80 -0.82 -2.35
N THR A 202 -22.82 -1.64 -2.57
CA THR A 202 -23.96 -1.74 -1.65
C THR A 202 -23.57 -2.46 -0.36
N ASN A 203 -24.31 -2.22 0.70
CA ASN A 203 -24.10 -2.93 1.97
C ASN A 203 -24.28 -4.45 1.80
N ASP A 204 -25.23 -4.87 0.96
CA ASP A 204 -25.48 -6.28 0.70
C ASP A 204 -24.29 -6.95 0.00
N GLN A 205 -23.63 -6.27 -0.95
CA GLN A 205 -22.42 -6.80 -1.57
C GLN A 205 -21.30 -7.00 -0.56
N ILE A 206 -21.05 -6.03 0.33
CA ILE A 206 -20.01 -6.14 1.35
C ILE A 206 -20.27 -7.30 2.30
N LEU A 207 -21.52 -7.44 2.79
CA LEU A 207 -21.88 -8.55 3.65
C LEU A 207 -21.82 -9.90 2.93
N ALA A 208 -22.17 -9.95 1.64
CA ALA A 208 -22.02 -11.16 0.84
C ALA A 208 -20.54 -11.55 0.62
N GLU A 209 -19.65 -10.59 0.42
CA GLU A 209 -18.19 -10.85 0.31
C GLU A 209 -17.63 -11.38 1.63
N LEU A 210 -18.03 -10.80 2.78
CA LEU A 210 -17.65 -11.30 4.09
C LEU A 210 -18.22 -12.70 4.36
N GLN A 211 -19.48 -12.95 3.96
CA GLN A 211 -20.08 -14.28 4.05
C GLN A 211 -19.32 -15.31 3.20
N ALA A 212 -18.93 -14.95 1.97
CA ALA A 212 -18.13 -15.84 1.13
C ALA A 212 -16.78 -16.18 1.76
N LEU A 213 -16.06 -15.20 2.33
CA LEU A 213 -14.82 -15.44 3.08
C LEU A 213 -15.06 -16.38 4.28
N HIS A 214 -16.14 -16.14 5.03
CA HIS A 214 -16.54 -16.99 6.14
C HIS A 214 -16.83 -18.42 5.72
N ASP A 215 -17.57 -18.62 4.64
CA ASP A 215 -17.97 -19.94 4.10
C ASP A 215 -16.79 -20.71 3.53
N HIS A 216 -15.78 -20.01 2.98
CA HIS A 216 -14.49 -20.60 2.60
C HIS A 216 -13.58 -20.94 3.80
N GLY A 217 -14.06 -20.70 5.03
CA GLY A 217 -13.33 -21.03 6.26
C GLY A 217 -12.30 -19.99 6.67
N TYR A 218 -12.19 -18.85 5.97
CA TYR A 218 -11.29 -17.78 6.39
C TYR A 218 -11.75 -17.15 7.71
N ARG A 219 -10.83 -16.91 8.59
CA ARG A 219 -11.01 -16.23 9.88
C ARG A 219 -9.82 -15.32 10.12
N GLY A 220 -10.08 -14.13 10.63
CA GLY A 220 -9.00 -13.24 11.03
C GLY A 220 -9.09 -11.82 10.48
N HIS A 221 -7.97 -11.30 10.00
CA HIS A 221 -7.84 -9.91 9.58
C HIS A 221 -8.36 -9.69 8.15
N VAL A 222 -9.35 -8.83 8.00
CA VAL A 222 -9.82 -8.32 6.70
C VAL A 222 -9.50 -6.82 6.62
N ASP A 223 -8.83 -6.42 5.55
CA ASP A 223 -8.48 -5.03 5.30
C ASP A 223 -9.42 -4.40 4.28
N PHE A 224 -10.08 -3.31 4.64
CA PHE A 224 -10.82 -2.50 3.69
C PHE A 224 -9.83 -1.63 2.90
N VAL A 225 -9.43 -2.14 1.73
CA VAL A 225 -8.41 -1.54 0.85
C VAL A 225 -8.97 -0.34 0.06
N ASP A 226 -9.63 0.57 0.75
CA ASP A 226 -10.25 1.76 0.20
C ASP A 226 -9.24 2.90 0.10
N ASP A 227 -9.29 3.72 -0.95
CA ASP A 227 -8.45 4.91 -1.08
C ASP A 227 -8.69 5.93 0.05
N ASN A 228 -9.90 5.95 0.59
CA ASN A 228 -10.31 6.67 1.78
C ASN A 228 -11.66 6.15 2.26
N PHE A 229 -11.68 5.24 3.19
CA PHE A 229 -12.88 4.56 3.69
C PHE A 229 -13.99 5.51 4.13
N ILE A 230 -13.62 6.66 4.69
CA ILE A 230 -14.56 7.69 5.12
C ILE A 230 -14.91 8.71 4.01
N GLY A 231 -14.50 8.45 2.77
CA GLY A 231 -14.76 9.34 1.63
C GLY A 231 -16.25 9.60 1.40
N ASN A 232 -17.11 8.61 1.65
CA ASN A 232 -18.56 8.72 1.62
C ASN A 232 -19.16 8.35 2.99
N LYS A 233 -19.07 9.26 3.95
CA LYS A 233 -19.58 9.06 5.32
C LYS A 233 -21.07 8.74 5.36
N LYS A 234 -21.88 9.24 4.43
CA LYS A 234 -23.33 8.99 4.40
C LYS A 234 -23.60 7.50 4.19
N ASN A 235 -22.98 6.89 3.18
CA ASN A 235 -23.16 5.47 2.89
C ASN A 235 -22.52 4.61 3.98
N LEU A 236 -21.33 4.99 4.47
CA LEU A 236 -20.63 4.28 5.53
C LEU A 236 -21.46 4.17 6.83
N ARG A 237 -22.17 5.24 7.21
CA ARG A 237 -23.08 5.22 8.36
C ARG A 237 -24.22 4.20 8.23
N THR A 238 -24.58 3.81 7.02
CA THR A 238 -25.57 2.74 6.77
C THR A 238 -24.95 1.35 6.82
N LEU A 239 -23.68 1.21 6.47
CA LEU A 239 -22.95 -0.06 6.51
C LEU A 239 -22.62 -0.48 7.95
N MET A 240 -22.11 0.43 8.78
CA MET A 240 -21.57 0.10 10.10
C MET A 240 -22.55 -0.68 11.01
N PRO A 241 -23.82 -0.29 11.17
CA PRO A 241 -24.76 -1.05 11.99
C PRO A 241 -25.01 -2.47 11.45
N ARG A 242 -25.05 -2.63 10.14
CA ARG A 242 -25.26 -3.92 9.49
C ARG A 242 -24.03 -4.82 9.62
N LEU A 243 -22.84 -4.25 9.49
CA LEU A 243 -21.58 -4.94 9.70
C LEU A 243 -21.47 -5.46 11.13
N LYS A 244 -21.81 -4.61 12.13
CA LYS A 244 -21.87 -5.02 13.53
C LYS A 244 -22.84 -6.19 13.74
N ALA A 245 -24.06 -6.09 13.24
CA ALA A 245 -25.08 -7.14 13.38
C ALA A 245 -24.60 -8.48 12.75
N TRP A 246 -24.00 -8.42 11.55
CA TRP A 246 -23.43 -9.59 10.91
C TRP A 246 -22.30 -10.22 11.74
N LEU A 247 -21.41 -9.41 12.32
CA LEU A 247 -20.35 -9.90 13.20
C LEU A 247 -20.91 -10.57 14.47
N GLU A 248 -21.95 -10.00 15.06
CA GLU A 248 -22.63 -10.57 16.24
C GLU A 248 -23.25 -11.93 15.92
N GLU A 249 -23.89 -12.05 14.75
CA GLU A 249 -24.50 -13.30 14.28
C GLU A 249 -23.47 -14.41 14.04
N HIS A 250 -22.24 -14.05 13.63
CA HIS A 250 -21.17 -14.99 13.27
C HIS A 250 -20.06 -15.10 14.34
N ASP A 251 -20.31 -14.66 15.58
CA ASP A 251 -19.36 -14.69 16.69
C ASP A 251 -18.01 -14.00 16.39
N TYR A 252 -18.06 -12.87 15.66
CA TYR A 252 -16.92 -12.01 15.33
C TYR A 252 -15.75 -12.74 14.65
N PRO A 253 -15.97 -13.35 13.49
CA PRO A 253 -14.94 -14.10 12.77
C PRO A 253 -13.81 -13.22 12.23
N PHE A 254 -14.05 -11.90 12.11
CA PHE A 254 -13.13 -10.95 11.53
C PHE A 254 -12.82 -9.76 12.43
N GLU A 255 -11.60 -9.23 12.27
CA GLU A 255 -11.20 -7.89 12.72
C GLU A 255 -10.79 -7.08 11.50
N PHE A 256 -11.04 -5.76 11.53
CA PHE A 256 -10.85 -4.91 10.37
C PHE A 256 -9.76 -3.87 10.55
N SER A 257 -9.05 -3.58 9.45
CA SER A 257 -8.28 -2.36 9.25
C SER A 257 -8.77 -1.63 8.00
N THR A 258 -8.32 -0.39 7.82
CA THR A 258 -8.64 0.42 6.64
C THR A 258 -7.71 1.61 6.49
N GLU A 259 -7.79 2.29 5.34
CA GLU A 259 -7.17 3.57 5.08
C GLU A 259 -8.19 4.72 5.23
N ALA A 260 -7.87 5.73 6.01
CA ALA A 260 -8.75 6.87 6.20
C ALA A 260 -7.95 8.17 6.40
N SER A 261 -8.55 9.28 6.00
CA SER A 261 -7.98 10.60 6.29
C SER A 261 -8.18 10.98 7.76
N ILE A 262 -7.25 11.77 8.31
CA ILE A 262 -7.18 12.13 9.75
C ILE A 262 -8.46 12.79 10.29
N ASN A 263 -9.30 13.40 9.42
CA ASN A 263 -10.57 14.00 9.81
C ASN A 263 -11.63 12.98 10.26
N ILE A 264 -11.31 11.69 10.30
CA ILE A 264 -12.10 10.69 11.04
C ILE A 264 -12.18 11.07 12.53
N ALA A 265 -11.12 11.68 13.08
CA ALA A 265 -11.08 12.14 14.47
C ALA A 265 -12.15 13.19 14.82
N ASP A 266 -12.70 13.89 13.83
CA ASP A 266 -13.78 14.86 14.03
C ASP A 266 -15.15 14.18 14.29
N ASP A 267 -15.27 12.87 14.04
CA ASP A 267 -16.53 12.12 14.00
C ASP A 267 -16.58 11.01 15.04
N SER A 268 -16.91 11.41 16.27
CA SER A 268 -16.93 10.48 17.42
C SER A 268 -17.96 9.35 17.25
N GLU A 269 -19.10 9.62 16.59
CA GLU A 269 -20.11 8.59 16.33
C GLU A 269 -19.59 7.55 15.35
N LEU A 270 -18.87 7.97 14.31
CA LEU A 270 -18.29 7.05 13.33
C LEU A 270 -17.14 6.26 13.95
N LEU A 271 -16.28 6.89 14.77
CA LEU A 271 -15.24 6.17 15.52
C LEU A 271 -15.85 5.10 16.44
N GLN A 272 -16.96 5.41 17.14
CA GLN A 272 -17.65 4.44 17.97
C GLN A 272 -18.24 3.30 17.12
N ALA A 273 -18.86 3.61 15.99
CA ALA A 273 -19.43 2.61 15.10
C ALA A 273 -18.33 1.68 14.50
N MET A 274 -17.15 2.22 14.17
CA MET A 274 -16.00 1.41 13.75
C MET A 274 -15.46 0.54 14.89
N LYS A 275 -15.35 1.08 16.11
CA LYS A 275 -15.03 0.30 17.30
C LYS A 275 -16.00 -0.87 17.46
N ASP A 276 -17.30 -0.61 17.39
CA ASP A 276 -18.35 -1.61 17.53
C ASP A 276 -18.32 -2.67 16.43
N ALA A 277 -17.92 -2.26 15.20
CA ALA A 277 -17.72 -3.13 14.06
C ALA A 277 -16.33 -3.78 14.02
N ASN A 278 -15.62 -3.86 15.16
CA ASN A 278 -14.36 -4.59 15.32
C ASN A 278 -13.16 -4.08 14.51
N PHE A 279 -13.11 -2.78 14.18
CA PHE A 279 -11.90 -2.17 13.64
C PHE A 279 -10.82 -2.07 14.70
N PHE A 280 -9.57 -2.39 14.33
CA PHE A 280 -8.43 -2.36 15.25
C PHE A 280 -7.29 -1.45 14.80
N ALA A 281 -7.23 -1.11 13.51
CA ALA A 281 -6.18 -0.28 12.94
C ALA A 281 -6.70 0.62 11.82
N ILE A 282 -6.08 1.80 11.69
CA ILE A 282 -6.34 2.74 10.60
C ILE A 282 -5.00 3.23 10.05
N PHE A 283 -4.79 3.13 8.73
CA PHE A 283 -3.70 3.82 8.07
C PHE A 283 -4.11 5.27 7.76
N VAL A 284 -3.25 6.23 8.12
CA VAL A 284 -3.50 7.66 7.92
C VAL A 284 -2.34 8.31 7.19
N GLY A 285 -2.60 8.90 6.01
CA GLY A 285 -1.63 9.75 5.36
C GLY A 285 -1.48 11.08 6.12
N ILE A 286 -0.38 11.27 6.83
CA ILE A 286 -0.04 12.53 7.53
C ILE A 286 0.80 13.42 6.63
N GLU A 287 1.76 12.85 5.94
CA GLU A 287 2.73 13.35 4.97
C GLU A 287 3.76 14.28 5.58
N SER A 288 3.36 15.34 6.27
CA SER A 288 4.28 16.34 6.83
C SER A 288 3.72 16.94 8.12
N PRO A 289 4.57 17.26 9.10
CA PRO A 289 4.21 18.09 10.25
C PRO A 289 4.11 19.58 9.92
N ASP A 290 4.66 20.03 8.78
CA ASP A 290 4.71 21.44 8.41
C ASP A 290 3.42 21.92 7.73
N PRO A 291 2.67 22.88 8.33
CA PRO A 291 1.41 23.36 7.77
C PRO A 291 1.56 24.02 6.39
N GLU A 292 2.68 24.67 6.11
CA GLU A 292 2.93 25.32 4.83
C GLU A 292 3.08 24.26 3.72
N THR A 293 3.82 23.21 3.99
CA THR A 293 3.99 22.07 3.11
C THR A 293 2.63 21.38 2.84
N LEU A 294 1.81 21.18 3.88
CA LEU A 294 0.47 20.61 3.73
C LEU A 294 -0.45 21.46 2.84
N VAL A 295 -0.34 22.78 2.93
CA VAL A 295 -1.12 23.70 2.06
C VAL A 295 -0.64 23.61 0.62
N GLN A 296 0.65 23.62 0.37
CA GLN A 296 1.23 23.56 -0.98
C GLN A 296 0.91 22.23 -1.68
N MET A 297 1.01 21.10 -0.98
CA MET A 297 0.63 19.80 -1.53
C MET A 297 -0.88 19.56 -1.57
N LYS A 298 -1.68 20.54 -1.20
CA LYS A 298 -3.17 20.51 -1.19
C LYS A 298 -3.77 19.48 -0.23
N LYS A 299 -3.05 19.08 0.84
CA LYS A 299 -3.54 18.17 1.88
C LYS A 299 -4.39 18.92 2.92
N LYS A 300 -5.47 19.51 2.50
CA LYS A 300 -6.32 20.43 3.31
C LYS A 300 -6.90 19.76 4.56
N GLN A 301 -7.18 18.47 4.51
CA GLN A 301 -7.74 17.70 5.63
C GLN A 301 -6.80 17.62 6.84
N ASN A 302 -5.49 17.82 6.65
CA ASN A 302 -4.50 17.79 7.72
C ASN A 302 -4.19 19.17 8.30
N THR A 303 -4.61 20.25 7.64
CA THR A 303 -4.36 21.62 8.10
C THR A 303 -5.28 22.01 9.26
N ARG A 304 -4.85 22.98 10.10
CA ARG A 304 -5.63 23.58 11.19
C ARG A 304 -6.10 22.58 12.26
N ARG A 305 -5.28 21.55 12.54
CA ARG A 305 -5.55 20.57 13.62
C ARG A 305 -4.27 20.13 14.30
N ASN A 306 -4.38 19.72 15.54
CA ASN A 306 -3.32 19.02 16.23
C ASN A 306 -3.39 17.54 15.83
N ILE A 307 -2.39 17.07 15.07
CA ILE A 307 -2.35 15.70 14.54
C ILE A 307 -2.22 14.68 15.68
N ALA A 308 -1.37 14.97 16.70
CA ALA A 308 -1.19 14.07 17.83
C ALA A 308 -2.49 13.88 18.63
N GLU A 309 -3.21 14.96 18.92
CA GLU A 309 -4.53 14.87 19.60
C GLU A 309 -5.54 14.06 18.78
N CYS A 310 -5.57 14.24 17.46
CA CYS A 310 -6.45 13.45 16.60
C CYS A 310 -6.13 11.95 16.69
N ILE A 311 -4.85 11.60 16.70
CA ILE A 311 -4.38 10.21 16.79
C ILE A 311 -4.69 9.63 18.17
N HIS A 312 -4.40 10.36 19.25
CA HIS A 312 -4.73 9.93 20.61
C HIS A 312 -6.23 9.70 20.80
N LYS A 313 -7.06 10.53 20.15
CA LYS A 313 -8.52 10.30 20.14
C LYS A 313 -8.88 8.97 19.47
N ILE A 314 -8.26 8.64 18.34
CA ILE A 314 -8.49 7.34 17.67
C ILE A 314 -8.07 6.18 18.58
N TYR A 315 -6.94 6.29 19.30
CA TYR A 315 -6.49 5.29 20.27
C TYR A 315 -7.51 5.08 21.39
N GLY A 316 -8.16 6.16 21.87
CA GLY A 316 -9.25 6.10 22.86
C GLY A 316 -10.49 5.33 22.38
N TYR A 317 -10.63 5.08 21.06
CA TYR A 317 -11.64 4.18 20.50
C TYR A 317 -11.08 2.78 20.20
N GLY A 318 -9.88 2.46 20.69
CA GLY A 318 -9.29 1.14 20.59
C GLY A 318 -8.73 0.77 19.21
N MET A 319 -8.51 1.73 18.33
CA MET A 319 -7.87 1.54 17.04
C MET A 319 -6.48 2.19 17.06
N PHE A 320 -5.42 1.46 16.71
CA PHE A 320 -4.13 2.10 16.55
C PHE A 320 -3.97 2.69 15.14
N VAL A 321 -3.10 3.68 15.01
CA VAL A 321 -2.82 4.36 13.74
C VAL A 321 -1.46 3.92 13.22
N THR A 322 -1.42 3.50 11.97
CA THR A 322 -0.20 3.46 11.16
C THR A 322 -0.21 4.67 10.24
N ALA A 323 0.94 5.27 9.93
CA ALA A 323 0.93 6.55 9.23
C ALA A 323 1.96 6.64 8.09
N GLY A 324 1.57 7.37 7.02
CA GLY A 324 2.43 7.74 5.91
C GLY A 324 3.03 9.13 6.09
N PHE A 325 4.32 9.26 5.78
CA PHE A 325 5.08 10.50 5.76
C PHE A 325 5.91 10.59 4.48
N ILE A 326 6.11 11.81 3.98
CA ILE A 326 6.85 12.06 2.75
C ILE A 326 7.86 13.18 2.98
N VAL A 327 9.11 12.96 2.59
CA VAL A 327 10.21 13.93 2.62
C VAL A 327 10.59 14.33 1.20
N GLY A 328 10.84 15.61 0.94
CA GLY A 328 11.33 16.09 -0.35
C GLY A 328 10.40 17.09 -1.06
N PHE A 329 9.41 17.63 -0.38
CA PHE A 329 8.59 18.73 -0.94
C PHE A 329 9.37 20.03 -1.06
N ASP A 330 9.03 20.82 -2.08
CA ASP A 330 9.70 22.09 -2.40
C ASP A 330 9.64 23.14 -1.29
N SER A 331 8.67 23.08 -0.40
CA SER A 331 8.44 24.02 0.71
C SER A 331 9.06 23.62 2.03
N GLU A 332 9.63 22.44 2.11
CA GLU A 332 10.20 21.94 3.37
C GLU A 332 11.37 22.76 3.87
N LYS A 333 11.40 22.96 5.18
CA LYS A 333 12.50 23.62 5.89
C LYS A 333 13.58 22.60 6.28
N ALA A 334 14.79 23.07 6.55
CA ALA A 334 15.91 22.24 6.98
C ALA A 334 15.66 21.46 8.28
N SER A 335 14.64 21.81 9.06
CA SER A 335 14.25 21.14 10.31
C SER A 335 13.19 20.05 10.11
N ILE A 336 12.80 19.74 8.87
CA ILE A 336 11.65 18.85 8.61
C ILE A 336 11.87 17.44 9.18
N GLY A 337 13.08 16.90 9.08
CA GLY A 337 13.41 15.58 9.61
C GLY A 337 13.20 15.50 11.13
N GLN A 338 13.67 16.49 11.88
CA GLN A 338 13.45 16.53 13.33
C GLN A 338 11.98 16.72 13.68
N ALA A 339 11.28 17.66 13.03
CA ALA A 339 9.87 17.91 13.29
C ALA A 339 9.00 16.66 13.00
N MET A 340 9.36 15.88 11.98
CA MET A 340 8.68 14.62 11.66
C MET A 340 8.91 13.57 12.74
N ALA A 341 10.16 13.40 13.21
CA ALA A 341 10.48 12.48 14.29
C ALA A 341 9.75 12.88 15.59
N ASP A 342 9.75 14.18 15.92
CA ASP A 342 9.06 14.70 17.11
C ASP A 342 7.55 14.43 17.07
N LEU A 343 6.88 14.65 15.93
CA LEU A 343 5.45 14.34 15.76
C LEU A 343 5.17 12.83 15.91
N ILE A 344 6.02 11.98 15.33
CA ILE A 344 5.87 10.51 15.43
C ILE A 344 5.98 10.07 16.90
N GLU A 345 6.91 10.65 17.66
CA GLU A 345 7.08 10.35 19.08
C GLU A 345 5.92 10.91 19.93
N GLU A 346 5.52 12.17 19.71
CA GLU A 346 4.40 12.80 20.42
C GLU A 346 3.11 12.01 20.21
N ALA A 347 2.78 11.69 18.96
CA ALA A 347 1.60 10.94 18.63
C ALA A 347 1.71 9.44 18.96
N SER A 348 2.90 8.95 19.33
CA SER A 348 3.18 7.54 19.62
C SER A 348 2.78 6.60 18.48
N ILE A 349 3.08 6.97 17.24
CA ILE A 349 2.75 6.19 16.05
C ILE A 349 3.66 4.96 15.98
N PRO A 350 3.12 3.72 16.08
CA PRO A 350 3.95 2.51 16.12
C PRO A 350 4.64 2.22 14.78
N VAL A 351 3.92 2.39 13.67
CA VAL A 351 4.43 2.14 12.32
C VAL A 351 4.31 3.41 11.50
N SER A 352 5.44 3.93 11.04
CA SER A 352 5.52 5.13 10.22
C SER A 352 6.20 4.80 8.89
N ILE A 353 5.44 4.79 7.81
CA ILE A 353 5.97 4.62 6.46
C ILE A 353 6.50 5.98 6.01
N VAL A 354 7.80 6.15 6.08
CA VAL A 354 8.45 7.39 5.68
C VAL A 354 9.07 7.18 4.31
N GLY A 355 8.62 7.92 3.31
CA GLY A 355 9.11 7.82 1.94
C GLY A 355 9.69 9.14 1.43
N LEU A 356 10.55 9.04 0.42
CA LEU A 356 10.96 10.18 -0.39
C LEU A 356 9.84 10.53 -1.38
N LEU A 357 9.67 11.82 -1.67
CA LEU A 357 8.69 12.27 -2.66
C LEU A 357 9.02 11.67 -4.03
N TYR A 358 8.04 11.06 -4.65
CA TYR A 358 8.10 10.49 -5.99
C TYR A 358 6.99 11.08 -6.87
N ALA A 359 7.33 11.57 -8.05
CA ALA A 359 6.35 12.04 -9.01
C ALA A 359 5.72 10.86 -9.74
N LEU A 360 4.61 10.35 -9.17
CA LEU A 360 3.85 9.24 -9.75
C LEU A 360 3.28 9.65 -11.13
N PRO A 361 3.25 8.75 -12.11
CA PRO A 361 2.75 9.03 -13.45
C PRO A 361 1.33 9.62 -13.44
N GLY A 362 1.11 10.63 -14.27
CA GLY A 362 -0.20 11.24 -14.45
C GLY A 362 -0.71 12.14 -13.31
N THR A 363 0.04 12.32 -12.21
CA THR A 363 -0.37 13.17 -11.08
C THR A 363 -0.28 14.68 -11.39
N GLN A 364 -0.92 15.50 -10.56
CA GLN A 364 -0.76 16.97 -10.64
C GLN A 364 0.69 17.37 -10.43
N LEU A 365 1.39 16.69 -9.50
CA LEU A 365 2.82 16.89 -9.23
C LEU A 365 3.65 16.64 -10.49
N THR A 366 3.45 15.51 -11.16
CA THR A 366 4.19 15.15 -12.39
C THR A 366 3.97 16.18 -13.48
N ARG A 367 2.71 16.63 -13.70
CA ARG A 367 2.39 17.66 -14.67
C ARG A 367 3.07 19.01 -14.36
N ARG A 368 3.10 19.38 -13.08
CA ARG A 368 3.76 20.62 -12.63
C ARG A 368 5.28 20.52 -12.85
N LEU A 369 5.90 19.44 -12.41
CA LEU A 369 7.35 19.24 -12.57
C LEU A 369 7.79 19.17 -14.04
N ALA A 370 6.98 18.55 -14.89
CA ALA A 370 7.21 18.54 -16.34
C ALA A 370 7.15 19.96 -16.93
N ALA A 371 6.14 20.75 -16.55
CA ALA A 371 6.02 22.15 -17.00
C ALA A 371 7.16 23.05 -16.49
N GLU A 372 7.73 22.74 -15.32
CA GLU A 372 8.91 23.40 -14.75
C GLU A 372 10.24 22.88 -15.35
N GLY A 373 10.20 21.86 -16.21
CA GLY A 373 11.40 21.24 -16.78
C GLY A 373 12.27 20.46 -15.78
N ARG A 374 11.69 20.01 -14.69
CA ARG A 374 12.38 19.34 -13.57
C ARG A 374 12.19 17.82 -13.54
N LEU A 375 11.27 17.28 -14.32
CA LEU A 375 10.97 15.85 -14.34
C LEU A 375 12.06 15.09 -15.11
N HIS A 376 12.60 14.01 -14.54
CA HIS A 376 13.63 13.22 -15.20
C HIS A 376 13.03 12.40 -16.35
N GLN A 377 13.85 12.12 -17.37
CA GLN A 377 13.47 11.19 -18.45
C GLN A 377 13.30 9.78 -17.87
N GLY A 378 12.25 9.06 -18.31
CA GLY A 378 11.94 7.73 -17.81
C GLY A 378 11.50 7.73 -16.33
N HIS A 379 10.97 8.84 -15.85
CA HIS A 379 10.48 9.01 -14.49
C HIS A 379 9.41 7.98 -14.04
N ASP A 380 8.76 7.36 -14.97
CA ASP A 380 7.69 6.36 -14.78
C ASP A 380 8.18 4.91 -14.93
N LEU A 381 9.47 4.71 -15.24
CA LEU A 381 10.09 3.40 -15.31
C LEU A 381 10.81 3.07 -14.00
N MET A 382 10.39 1.98 -13.36
CA MET A 382 11.10 1.40 -12.22
C MET A 382 12.33 0.64 -12.73
N ASN A 383 13.52 1.12 -12.36
CA ASN A 383 14.76 0.50 -12.80
C ASN A 383 14.97 -0.86 -12.09
N VAL A 384 15.13 -1.93 -12.88
CA VAL A 384 15.38 -3.31 -12.38
C VAL A 384 16.67 -3.41 -11.54
N GLU A 385 17.67 -2.57 -11.84
CA GLU A 385 18.94 -2.56 -11.12
C GLU A 385 18.85 -1.88 -9.74
N GLN A 386 17.79 -1.08 -9.50
CA GLN A 386 17.57 -0.42 -8.23
C GLN A 386 16.84 -1.35 -7.27
N THR A 387 17.36 -1.48 -6.06
CA THR A 387 16.90 -2.46 -5.08
C THR A 387 15.74 -1.98 -4.20
N GLY A 388 15.14 -0.82 -4.48
CA GLY A 388 14.08 -0.19 -3.68
C GLY A 388 12.79 0.06 -4.45
N ASP A 389 11.77 0.49 -3.72
CA ASP A 389 10.50 0.98 -4.26
C ASP A 389 10.50 2.51 -4.45
N GLN A 390 9.40 3.08 -4.97
CA GLN A 390 9.26 4.52 -5.16
C GLN A 390 9.47 5.32 -3.85
N CYS A 391 9.11 4.77 -2.69
CA CYS A 391 9.28 5.43 -1.40
C CYS A 391 10.76 5.57 -1.00
N THR A 392 11.58 4.59 -1.34
CA THR A 392 13.00 4.53 -0.97
C THR A 392 13.92 5.13 -2.02
N LEU A 393 13.56 4.99 -3.29
CA LEU A 393 14.30 5.57 -4.42
C LEU A 393 14.07 7.08 -4.53
N GLY A 394 12.84 7.51 -4.48
CA GLY A 394 12.35 8.88 -4.46
C GLY A 394 12.96 9.85 -5.45
N CYS A 395 12.45 11.05 -5.46
CA CYS A 395 13.01 12.21 -6.16
C CYS A 395 13.40 11.91 -7.62
N ASN A 396 12.44 11.39 -8.42
CA ASN A 396 12.62 11.19 -9.87
C ASN A 396 12.50 12.53 -10.66
N PHE A 397 12.93 13.62 -10.01
CA PHE A 397 12.91 14.99 -10.51
C PHE A 397 13.98 15.85 -9.82
N ASP A 398 14.32 16.99 -10.41
CA ASP A 398 15.23 17.98 -9.81
C ASP A 398 14.58 18.69 -8.62
N THR A 399 15.14 18.51 -7.44
CA THR A 399 14.62 19.07 -6.18
C THR A 399 15.06 20.54 -6.00
N LYS A 400 14.24 21.37 -5.32
CA LYS A 400 14.63 22.74 -4.97
C LYS A 400 15.62 22.79 -3.81
N ARG A 401 15.43 21.93 -2.81
CA ARG A 401 16.44 21.71 -1.77
C ARG A 401 17.54 20.80 -2.33
N PRO A 402 18.80 20.95 -1.87
CA PRO A 402 19.84 20.00 -2.25
C PRO A 402 19.40 18.56 -1.93
N LEU A 403 19.50 17.66 -2.91
CA LEU A 403 19.11 16.26 -2.74
C LEU A 403 19.85 15.59 -1.57
N ARG A 404 21.13 15.97 -1.37
CA ARG A 404 21.93 15.53 -0.24
C ARG A 404 21.26 15.83 1.11
N ASP A 405 20.69 17.03 1.29
CA ASP A 405 20.04 17.43 2.52
C ASP A 405 18.71 16.71 2.74
N ILE A 406 17.95 16.48 1.67
CA ILE A 406 16.72 15.67 1.68
C ILE A 406 17.03 14.24 2.13
N LEU A 407 18.08 13.64 1.56
CA LEU A 407 18.53 12.30 1.92
C LEU A 407 19.01 12.23 3.37
N ALA A 408 19.70 13.28 3.86
CA ALA A 408 20.13 13.35 5.24
C ALA A 408 18.94 13.44 6.22
N ASP A 409 17.92 14.24 5.91
CA ASP A 409 16.68 14.30 6.69
C ASP A 409 15.98 12.95 6.72
N TYR A 410 15.82 12.31 5.56
CA TYR A 410 15.18 10.99 5.44
C TYR A 410 15.91 9.94 6.28
N LYS A 411 17.25 9.88 6.18
CA LYS A 411 18.09 9.00 7.00
C LYS A 411 17.89 9.26 8.49
N ALA A 412 17.88 10.53 8.91
CA ALA A 412 17.72 10.91 10.31
C ALA A 412 16.38 10.45 10.88
N VAL A 413 15.28 10.63 10.13
CA VAL A 413 13.95 10.16 10.53
C VAL A 413 13.92 8.63 10.68
N LEU A 414 14.39 7.88 9.68
CA LEU A 414 14.42 6.42 9.75
C LEU A 414 15.25 5.90 10.91
N GLY A 415 16.45 6.48 11.11
CA GLY A 415 17.36 6.08 12.18
C GLY A 415 16.78 6.33 13.58
N HIS A 416 16.02 7.42 13.76
CA HIS A 416 15.34 7.71 15.02
C HIS A 416 14.13 6.78 15.22
N VAL A 417 13.21 6.78 14.26
CA VAL A 417 11.90 6.12 14.35
C VAL A 417 12.03 4.60 14.52
N TYR A 418 12.99 3.99 13.85
CA TYR A 418 13.20 2.54 13.92
C TYR A 418 14.39 2.15 14.82
N SER A 419 14.90 3.06 15.66
CA SER A 419 15.78 2.62 16.75
C SER A 419 14.99 1.74 17.73
N PRO A 420 15.60 0.66 18.28
CA PRO A 420 14.89 -0.27 19.17
C PRO A 420 14.23 0.41 20.38
N ALA A 421 14.91 1.38 20.97
CA ALA A 421 14.42 2.09 22.16
C ALA A 421 13.24 3.01 21.85
N ALA A 422 13.31 3.81 20.77
CA ALA A 422 12.22 4.70 20.36
C ALA A 422 10.98 3.89 19.95
N TYR A 423 11.18 2.83 19.16
CA TYR A 423 10.07 1.96 18.74
C TYR A 423 9.37 1.34 19.94
N ALA A 424 10.11 0.71 20.86
CA ALA A 424 9.55 0.11 22.08
C ALA A 424 8.85 1.14 22.97
N GLY A 425 9.45 2.34 23.13
CA GLY A 425 8.84 3.43 23.89
C GLY A 425 7.51 3.90 23.32
N ARG A 426 7.38 3.97 21.98
CA ARG A 426 6.08 4.26 21.33
C ARG A 426 5.06 3.15 21.56
N LEU A 427 5.48 1.88 21.52
CA LEU A 427 4.57 0.76 21.84
C LEU A 427 4.03 0.82 23.26
N SER A 428 4.88 1.15 24.26
CA SER A 428 4.45 1.33 25.64
C SER A 428 3.45 2.48 25.80
N ARG A 429 3.74 3.64 25.20
CA ARG A 429 2.81 4.81 25.24
C ARG A 429 1.50 4.54 24.48
N LEU A 430 1.58 3.91 23.31
CA LEU A 430 0.39 3.47 22.57
C LEU A 430 -0.49 2.55 23.44
N ALA A 431 0.12 1.53 24.05
CA ALA A 431 -0.62 0.57 24.89
C ALA A 431 -1.35 1.26 26.05
N ALA A 432 -0.74 2.30 26.66
CA ALA A 432 -1.36 3.06 27.72
C ALA A 432 -2.60 3.85 27.28
N MET A 433 -2.67 4.24 25.99
CA MET A 433 -3.77 5.03 25.43
C MET A 433 -4.83 4.17 24.71
N LEU A 434 -4.48 2.95 24.30
CA LEU A 434 -5.33 2.09 23.46
C LEU A 434 -6.47 1.47 24.30
N ASP A 435 -7.69 1.94 24.10
CA ASP A 435 -8.86 1.40 24.81
C ASP A 435 -9.31 0.05 24.26
N ARG A 436 -8.88 -1.03 24.93
CA ARG A 436 -9.25 -2.42 24.65
C ARG A 436 -9.81 -3.15 25.86
N SER A 437 -10.30 -2.40 26.87
CA SER A 437 -10.78 -2.93 28.14
C SER A 437 -11.98 -3.88 28.01
N ASP A 438 -12.84 -3.66 27.04
CA ASP A 438 -14.08 -4.38 26.78
C ASP A 438 -13.96 -5.53 25.78
N ARG A 439 -12.78 -5.76 25.18
CA ARG A 439 -12.57 -6.76 24.12
C ARG A 439 -11.57 -7.85 24.50
N ARG A 440 -11.97 -8.72 25.41
CA ARG A 440 -11.25 -9.94 25.77
C ARG A 440 -11.66 -11.15 24.91
N ARG A 441 -11.84 -10.94 23.59
CA ARG A 441 -12.15 -12.06 22.72
C ARG A 441 -10.86 -12.69 22.22
N ASP A 442 -10.78 -14.01 22.33
CA ASP A 442 -9.74 -14.79 21.69
C ASP A 442 -9.86 -14.64 20.15
N LEU A 443 -8.72 -14.69 19.47
CA LEU A 443 -8.75 -14.77 18.01
C LEU A 443 -9.47 -16.05 17.59
N PRO A 444 -10.29 -16.01 16.52
CA PRO A 444 -11.00 -17.20 16.06
C PRO A 444 -10.03 -18.30 15.64
N ASP A 445 -10.49 -19.55 15.70
CA ASP A 445 -9.71 -20.67 15.16
C ASP A 445 -9.51 -20.48 13.65
N GLY A 446 -8.27 -20.69 13.18
CA GLY A 446 -7.89 -20.42 11.78
C GLY A 446 -7.26 -19.06 11.53
N ASP A 447 -7.33 -18.10 12.47
CA ASP A 447 -6.60 -16.84 12.33
C ASP A 447 -5.08 -17.08 12.43
N VAL A 448 -4.34 -16.74 11.36
CA VAL A 448 -2.88 -16.92 11.32
C VAL A 448 -2.17 -16.16 12.43
N ARG A 449 -2.73 -15.03 12.91
CA ARG A 449 -2.19 -14.23 14.01
C ARG A 449 -2.26 -14.96 15.36
N LYS A 450 -3.10 -16.01 15.49
CA LYS A 450 -3.10 -16.89 16.68
C LYS A 450 -1.75 -17.57 16.88
N ARG A 451 -0.99 -17.76 15.79
CA ARG A 451 0.39 -18.26 15.82
C ARG A 451 1.39 -17.26 16.44
N LEU A 452 1.02 -15.97 16.54
CA LEU A 452 1.75 -14.97 17.34
C LEU A 452 1.50 -15.13 18.86
N GLY A 453 1.22 -16.34 19.34
CA GLY A 453 0.84 -16.61 20.71
C GLY A 453 1.87 -16.09 21.73
N GLY A 454 1.53 -14.99 22.38
CA GLY A 454 2.11 -14.52 23.63
C GLY A 454 3.63 -14.49 23.70
N ILE A 455 4.14 -15.01 24.80
CA ILE A 455 5.57 -14.97 25.19
C ILE A 455 6.51 -15.69 24.21
N ASP A 456 6.04 -16.74 23.53
CA ASP A 456 6.88 -17.52 22.61
C ASP A 456 7.28 -16.71 21.37
N SER A 457 6.35 -15.88 20.85
CA SER A 457 6.64 -15.01 19.73
C SER A 457 7.60 -13.90 20.12
N VAL A 458 7.42 -13.30 21.30
CA VAL A 458 8.37 -12.29 21.80
C VAL A 458 9.76 -12.91 21.96
N HIS A 459 9.89 -14.14 22.46
CA HIS A 459 11.16 -14.87 22.54
C HIS A 459 11.78 -15.13 21.16
N LYS A 460 10.97 -15.52 20.15
CA LYS A 460 11.44 -15.71 18.76
C LYS A 460 11.98 -14.40 18.18
N ILE A 461 11.23 -13.29 18.34
CA ILE A 461 11.64 -11.96 17.89
C ILE A 461 12.95 -11.53 18.55
N MET A 462 13.04 -11.65 19.87
CA MET A 462 14.24 -11.28 20.63
C MET A 462 15.47 -12.15 20.30
N ARG A 463 15.24 -13.40 19.89
CA ARG A 463 16.32 -14.29 19.43
C ARG A 463 16.80 -13.90 18.05
N ALA A 464 15.89 -13.55 17.13
CA ALA A 464 16.22 -13.11 15.79
C ALA A 464 16.90 -11.73 15.78
N LEU A 465 16.48 -10.84 16.68
CA LEU A 465 16.95 -9.45 16.76
C LEU A 465 17.52 -9.16 18.17
N PRO A 466 18.78 -9.47 18.47
CA PRO A 466 19.34 -9.27 19.81
C PRO A 466 19.29 -7.83 20.34
N LYS A 467 19.33 -6.82 19.44
CA LYS A 467 19.28 -5.39 19.79
C LYS A 467 17.95 -4.98 20.46
N VAL A 468 16.85 -5.72 20.20
CA VAL A 468 15.51 -5.41 20.76
C VAL A 468 15.21 -6.13 22.08
N ARG A 469 16.08 -7.00 22.56
CA ARG A 469 15.81 -7.89 23.72
C ARG A 469 15.29 -7.15 24.94
N GLU A 470 16.08 -6.18 25.41
CA GLU A 470 15.76 -5.43 26.63
C GLU A 470 14.51 -4.55 26.43
N PRO A 471 14.45 -3.66 25.41
CA PRO A 471 13.32 -2.78 25.25
C PRO A 471 12.00 -3.54 24.96
N PHE A 472 12.01 -4.59 24.15
CA PHE A 472 10.78 -5.34 23.85
C PHE A 472 10.30 -6.18 25.04
N TRP A 473 11.23 -6.78 25.80
CA TRP A 473 10.85 -7.52 27.00
C TRP A 473 10.22 -6.58 28.04
N LYS A 474 10.84 -5.41 28.27
CA LYS A 474 10.31 -4.41 29.18
C LYS A 474 8.89 -3.99 28.77
N THR A 475 8.71 -3.62 27.50
CA THR A 475 7.39 -3.25 26.96
C THR A 475 6.38 -4.38 27.09
N PHE A 476 6.76 -5.63 26.80
CA PHE A 476 5.86 -6.77 26.92
C PHE A 476 5.35 -6.94 28.34
N VAL A 477 6.25 -6.91 29.34
CA VAL A 477 5.88 -7.05 30.77
C VAL A 477 5.01 -5.89 31.20
N GLU A 478 5.40 -4.66 30.89
CA GLU A 478 4.64 -3.45 31.24
C GLU A 478 3.20 -3.51 30.69
N VAL A 479 3.04 -3.88 29.42
CA VAL A 479 1.71 -3.95 28.79
C VAL A 479 0.88 -5.12 29.34
N ALA A 480 1.51 -6.25 29.62
CA ALA A 480 0.83 -7.41 30.24
C ALA A 480 0.25 -7.05 31.62
N GLU A 481 0.91 -6.17 32.37
CA GLU A 481 0.48 -5.71 33.71
C GLU A 481 -0.53 -4.58 33.63
N THR A 482 -0.37 -3.62 32.72
CA THR A 482 -1.14 -2.37 32.70
C THR A 482 -2.34 -2.39 31.75
N ASN A 483 -2.23 -3.04 30.58
CA ASN A 483 -3.30 -3.16 29.59
C ASN A 483 -3.23 -4.51 28.84
N PRO A 484 -3.60 -5.62 29.49
CA PRO A 484 -3.53 -6.95 28.85
C PRO A 484 -4.43 -7.08 27.60
N GLY A 485 -5.47 -6.25 27.46
CA GLY A 485 -6.32 -6.20 26.27
C GLY A 485 -5.59 -5.69 25.01
N ALA A 486 -4.56 -4.86 25.18
CA ALA A 486 -3.73 -4.36 24.08
C ALA A 486 -2.58 -5.33 23.72
N LEU A 487 -2.23 -6.27 24.59
CA LEU A 487 -0.99 -7.05 24.51
C LEU A 487 -0.80 -7.74 23.14
N ARG A 488 -1.85 -8.35 22.59
CA ARG A 488 -1.76 -9.04 21.30
C ARG A 488 -1.39 -8.09 20.15
N TYR A 489 -1.91 -6.85 20.16
CA TYR A 489 -1.59 -5.85 19.14
C TYR A 489 -0.16 -5.35 19.29
N ILE A 490 0.32 -5.21 20.52
CA ILE A 490 1.70 -4.84 20.81
C ILE A 490 2.66 -5.95 20.33
N VAL A 491 2.34 -7.22 20.58
CA VAL A 491 3.15 -8.35 20.07
C VAL A 491 3.12 -8.41 18.53
N MET A 492 1.97 -8.14 17.91
CA MET A 492 1.87 -8.03 16.46
C MET A 492 2.75 -6.89 15.90
N LEU A 493 2.73 -5.73 16.54
CA LEU A 493 3.60 -4.61 16.15
C LEU A 493 5.09 -4.92 16.39
N MET A 494 5.44 -5.64 17.46
CA MET A 494 6.79 -6.17 17.64
C MET A 494 7.18 -7.14 16.52
N ALA A 495 6.25 -7.97 16.04
CA ALA A 495 6.51 -8.86 14.90
C ALA A 495 6.76 -8.08 13.60
N LEU A 496 6.03 -6.99 13.35
CA LEU A 496 6.27 -6.12 12.20
C LEU A 496 7.67 -5.48 12.23
N TYR A 497 8.21 -5.23 13.42
CA TYR A 497 9.57 -4.72 13.56
C TYR A 497 10.64 -5.68 13.03
N MET A 498 10.37 -6.99 12.96
CA MET A 498 11.31 -7.95 12.34
C MET A 498 11.62 -7.59 10.89
N HIS A 499 10.65 -6.99 10.19
CA HIS A 499 10.86 -6.42 8.87
C HIS A 499 11.36 -4.97 8.96
N LEU A 500 10.64 -4.09 9.66
CA LEU A 500 10.82 -2.65 9.63
C LEU A 500 12.20 -2.19 10.17
N GLY A 501 12.70 -2.80 11.23
CA GLY A 501 14.00 -2.48 11.80
C GLY A 501 15.16 -2.78 10.84
N PRO A 502 15.35 -4.04 10.42
CA PRO A 502 16.39 -4.39 9.43
C PRO A 502 16.21 -3.70 8.08
N PHE A 503 14.98 -3.49 7.65
CA PHE A 503 14.69 -2.76 6.42
C PHE A 503 15.17 -1.31 6.48
N SER A 504 14.86 -0.59 7.56
CA SER A 504 15.32 0.79 7.74
C SER A 504 16.86 0.88 7.81
N GLU A 505 17.54 -0.07 8.46
CA GLU A 505 19.02 -0.14 8.47
C GLU A 505 19.57 -0.31 7.02
N ARG A 506 18.95 -1.15 6.19
CA ARG A 506 19.34 -1.30 4.76
C ARG A 506 19.14 -0.01 3.96
N VAL A 507 17.97 0.62 4.11
CA VAL A 507 17.66 1.90 3.43
C VAL A 507 18.65 2.99 3.86
N ILE A 508 18.98 3.09 5.14
CA ILE A 508 19.99 4.03 5.65
C ILE A 508 21.34 3.78 4.99
N GLY A 509 21.78 2.52 4.86
CA GLY A 509 23.04 2.18 4.20
C GLY A 509 23.04 2.55 2.71
N GLU A 510 21.90 2.42 2.02
CA GLU A 510 21.73 2.85 0.63
C GLU A 510 21.82 4.38 0.51
N ILE A 511 21.15 5.10 1.42
CA ILE A 511 21.19 6.56 1.47
C ILE A 511 22.62 7.05 1.70
N ASP A 512 23.38 6.40 2.59
CA ASP A 512 24.78 6.76 2.83
C ASP A 512 25.65 6.63 1.57
N ARG A 513 25.42 5.60 0.77
CA ARG A 513 26.10 5.44 -0.52
C ARG A 513 25.73 6.57 -1.50
N ARG A 514 24.43 6.88 -1.63
CA ARG A 514 23.95 7.98 -2.48
C ARG A 514 24.50 9.34 -2.07
N ILE A 515 24.57 9.62 -0.77
CA ILE A 515 25.17 10.86 -0.23
C ILE A 515 26.66 10.91 -0.58
N ALA A 516 27.40 9.80 -0.39
CA ALA A 516 28.82 9.74 -0.73
C ALA A 516 29.06 9.97 -2.24
N GLU A 517 28.20 9.42 -3.11
CA GLU A 517 28.28 9.67 -4.55
C GLU A 517 28.07 11.15 -4.90
N LEU A 518 27.08 11.80 -4.28
CA LEU A 518 26.83 13.24 -4.46
C LEU A 518 28.01 14.10 -3.97
N ASP A 519 28.67 13.73 -2.87
CA ASP A 519 29.81 14.43 -2.32
C ASP A 519 31.09 14.26 -3.19
N HIS A 520 31.17 13.19 -4.02
CA HIS A 520 32.30 12.92 -4.91
C HIS A 520 32.16 13.50 -6.33
N VAL A 521 30.98 13.99 -6.70
CA VAL A 521 30.80 14.67 -8.01
C VAL A 521 31.46 16.06 -7.92
N PRO A 522 32.55 16.32 -8.68
CA PRO A 522 33.15 17.65 -8.68
C PRO A 522 32.12 18.67 -9.17
N PRO A 523 32.06 19.88 -8.59
CA PRO A 523 31.13 20.90 -9.05
C PRO A 523 31.32 21.12 -10.54
N LEU A 524 30.25 21.01 -11.31
CA LEU A 524 30.27 21.33 -12.74
C LEU A 524 30.90 22.72 -12.88
N ARG A 525 32.11 22.76 -13.47
CA ARG A 525 32.74 24.03 -13.83
C ARG A 525 31.75 24.79 -14.69
N ALA A 526 31.26 25.92 -14.20
CA ALA A 526 30.54 26.87 -15.02
C ALA A 526 31.41 27.16 -16.25
N THR A 527 31.05 26.57 -17.37
CA THR A 527 31.66 26.89 -18.66
C THR A 527 31.31 28.33 -18.93
N ALA A 528 32.27 29.22 -18.70
CA ALA A 528 32.19 30.60 -19.10
C ALA A 528 31.94 30.64 -20.60
N VAL A 529 30.71 30.92 -20.99
CA VAL A 529 30.38 31.36 -22.34
C VAL A 529 30.96 32.78 -22.48
N SER A 530 32.19 32.86 -22.91
CA SER A 530 32.84 34.11 -23.29
C SER A 530 33.67 33.85 -24.54
N GLN A 531 32.99 33.81 -25.70
CA GLN A 531 33.64 34.13 -26.97
C GLN A 531 32.68 35.06 -27.75
N VAL A 532 32.93 36.34 -27.53
CA VAL A 532 32.53 37.41 -28.42
C VAL A 532 33.25 37.17 -29.76
N LEU A 533 32.51 36.89 -30.84
CA LEU A 533 33.03 36.96 -32.21
C LEU A 533 33.15 38.43 -32.59
N PRO A 534 34.29 38.84 -33.21
CA PRO A 534 34.45 40.21 -33.71
C PRO A 534 33.57 40.43 -34.95
N PRO A 535 33.20 41.68 -35.24
CA PRO A 535 32.35 41.99 -36.38
C PRO A 535 33.11 41.81 -37.72
N ALA A 536 32.46 41.14 -38.67
CA ALA A 536 32.93 41.08 -40.05
C ALA A 536 32.77 42.45 -40.69
N THR A 537 33.89 42.97 -41.18
CA THR A 537 33.98 44.15 -42.06
C THR A 537 33.79 43.75 -43.49
N VAL A 538 32.95 44.57 -44.19
CA VAL A 538 32.70 44.81 -45.64
C VAL A 538 31.80 43.81 -46.34
#